data_cca6c62265ce8e3c32fa95b7ae8da7f8
#
_entry.id   cca6c62265ce8e3c32fa95b7ae8da7f8
#
_cell.length_a   1.000
_cell.length_b   1.000
_cell.length_c   1.000
_cell.angle_alpha   90.00
_cell.angle_beta   90.00
_cell.angle_gamma   90.00
#
_symmetry.space_group_name_H-M   'P 1'
#
loop_
_entity.id
_entity.type
_entity.pdbx_description
1 polymer ?
#
loop_
_entity_poly.entity_id
_entity_poly.type
_entity_poly.pdbx_seq_one_letter_code
_entity_poly.pdbx_strand_id
1 'polypeptide(L)'
;MKNYSVLMIDLKNSRSYSIQDRNKLQNSILNSIKILNKVFKNSIKKEVEFSAGDEIQGLFTSPHSAYLYYRLFSIIIFPIEIHSGIGYGTWDIVMDNESSTAQDGTVYHNARKAIDEAKKSLEYSVLFYSSNKNDLIINSLINSCNLLAFKQSKYQNNLMLLTEILYPIVYDNTILETEALKELLEFIQFEKKENLILDTNFSIEPTQIEKESFYITE
;
A
#
# COMPACT_ATOMS: atom_id res chain seq x y z
N MET A 1 15.04 -13.88 17.39
CA MET A 1 15.00 -13.56 15.94
C MET A 1 14.19 -12.30 15.75
N LYS A 2 14.54 -11.48 14.78
CA LYS A 2 13.78 -10.27 14.46
C LYS A 2 12.65 -10.62 13.51
N ASN A 3 11.43 -10.13 13.78
CA ASN A 3 10.30 -10.32 12.89
C ASN A 3 10.20 -9.17 11.90
N TYR A 4 9.61 -9.48 10.76
CA TYR A 4 9.37 -8.58 9.62
C TYR A 4 7.94 -8.73 9.13
N SER A 5 7.55 -7.95 8.13
CA SER A 5 6.26 -8.09 7.49
C SER A 5 6.40 -8.09 5.97
N VAL A 6 5.72 -9.01 5.31
CA VAL A 6 5.60 -9.05 3.84
C VAL A 6 4.21 -8.59 3.44
N LEU A 7 4.16 -7.73 2.45
CA LEU A 7 2.94 -7.32 1.77
C LEU A 7 2.92 -7.99 0.40
N MET A 8 1.81 -8.67 0.08
CA MET A 8 1.49 -9.17 -1.26
C MET A 8 0.18 -8.54 -1.72
N ILE A 9 0.13 -8.09 -2.97
CA ILE A 9 -1.03 -7.46 -3.59
C ILE A 9 -1.28 -8.12 -4.95
N ASP A 10 -2.55 -8.32 -5.30
CA ASP A 10 -3.01 -8.86 -6.58
C ASP A 10 -4.17 -8.01 -7.11
N LEU A 11 -4.11 -7.65 -8.39
CA LEU A 11 -5.11 -6.80 -9.02
C LEU A 11 -6.34 -7.61 -9.41
N LYS A 12 -7.52 -7.23 -8.91
CA LYS A 12 -8.77 -7.89 -9.31
C LYS A 12 -9.06 -7.61 -10.79
N ASN A 13 -9.49 -8.66 -11.49
CA ASN A 13 -9.95 -8.55 -12.87
C ASN A 13 -8.95 -7.90 -13.85
N SER A 14 -7.64 -7.94 -13.57
CA SER A 14 -6.61 -7.35 -14.42
C SER A 14 -6.68 -7.80 -15.89
N ARG A 15 -7.17 -9.04 -16.12
CA ARG A 15 -7.32 -9.64 -17.46
C ARG A 15 -8.54 -9.14 -18.24
N SER A 16 -9.48 -8.46 -17.60
CA SER A 16 -10.71 -7.95 -18.26
C SER A 16 -10.47 -6.64 -19.04
N TYR A 17 -9.36 -5.95 -18.78
CA TYR A 17 -9.02 -4.71 -19.47
C TYR A 17 -8.50 -4.96 -20.90
N SER A 18 -8.76 -4.02 -21.81
CA SER A 18 -8.14 -4.02 -23.15
C SER A 18 -6.61 -3.95 -23.02
N ILE A 19 -5.87 -4.39 -24.04
CA ILE A 19 -4.39 -4.34 -24.01
C ILE A 19 -3.88 -2.90 -23.81
N GLN A 20 -4.54 -1.91 -24.41
CA GLN A 20 -4.14 -0.51 -24.30
C GLN A 20 -4.39 0.02 -22.87
N ASP A 21 -5.56 -0.25 -22.28
CA ASP A 21 -5.89 0.18 -20.94
C ASP A 21 -5.03 -0.54 -19.91
N ARG A 22 -4.73 -1.81 -20.15
CA ARG A 22 -3.84 -2.60 -19.29
C ARG A 22 -2.43 -2.01 -19.24
N ASN A 23 -1.88 -1.58 -20.39
CA ASN A 23 -0.55 -0.94 -20.44
C ASN A 23 -0.54 0.39 -19.67
N LYS A 24 -1.57 1.22 -19.84
CA LYS A 24 -1.71 2.47 -19.07
C LYS A 24 -1.80 2.20 -17.58
N LEU A 25 -2.66 1.24 -17.20
CA LEU A 25 -2.85 0.83 -15.83
C LEU A 25 -1.54 0.32 -15.18
N GLN A 26 -0.80 -0.55 -15.88
CA GLN A 26 0.47 -1.07 -15.37
C GLN A 26 1.50 0.03 -15.17
N ASN A 27 1.59 1.00 -16.09
CA ASN A 27 2.49 2.15 -15.94
C ASN A 27 2.12 3.02 -14.76
N SER A 28 0.84 3.30 -14.53
CA SER A 28 0.38 4.07 -13.39
C SER A 28 0.63 3.35 -12.06
N ILE A 29 0.39 2.05 -12.01
CA ILE A 29 0.71 1.22 -10.85
C ILE A 29 2.23 1.23 -10.58
N LEU A 30 3.05 1.06 -11.62
CA LEU A 30 4.50 1.10 -11.47
C LEU A 30 5.00 2.45 -10.93
N ASN A 31 4.43 3.54 -11.41
CA ASN A 31 4.76 4.88 -10.91
C ASN A 31 4.30 5.06 -9.45
N SER A 32 3.11 4.55 -9.11
CA SER A 32 2.61 4.55 -7.72
C SER A 32 3.52 3.76 -6.78
N ILE A 33 4.01 2.59 -7.21
CA ILE A 33 4.97 1.79 -6.46
C ILE A 33 6.28 2.56 -6.26
N LYS A 34 6.82 3.17 -7.31
CA LYS A 34 8.10 3.92 -7.24
C LYS A 34 8.02 5.06 -6.23
N ILE A 35 6.95 5.84 -6.25
CA ILE A 35 6.81 6.95 -5.31
C ILE A 35 6.57 6.46 -3.88
N LEU A 36 5.74 5.43 -3.68
CA LEU A 36 5.51 4.86 -2.37
C LEU A 36 6.78 4.19 -1.80
N ASN A 37 7.62 3.56 -2.63
CA ASN A 37 8.91 3.04 -2.17
C ASN A 37 9.81 4.16 -1.62
N LYS A 38 9.80 5.36 -2.22
CA LYS A 38 10.51 6.51 -1.67
C LYS A 38 9.90 6.96 -0.35
N VAL A 39 8.57 7.09 -0.28
CA VAL A 39 7.84 7.49 0.95
C VAL A 39 8.13 6.54 2.11
N PHE A 40 8.18 5.24 1.85
CA PHE A 40 8.41 4.21 2.87
C PHE A 40 9.86 3.72 2.96
N LYS A 41 10.82 4.44 2.37
CA LYS A 41 12.23 4.04 2.29
C LYS A 41 12.81 3.55 3.63
N ASN A 42 12.50 4.23 4.72
CA ASN A 42 13.03 3.91 6.04
C ASN A 42 12.42 2.63 6.66
N SER A 43 11.27 2.22 6.20
CA SER A 43 10.54 1.05 6.71
C SER A 43 10.51 -0.13 5.74
N ILE A 44 11.00 0.02 4.53
CA ILE A 44 11.18 -1.06 3.55
C ILE A 44 12.53 -1.76 3.75
N LYS A 45 12.54 -3.08 3.67
CA LYS A 45 13.74 -3.93 3.66
C LYS A 45 14.05 -4.51 2.29
N LYS A 46 13.01 -4.86 1.53
CA LYS A 46 13.07 -5.17 0.11
C LYS A 46 11.98 -4.36 -0.57
N GLU A 47 12.35 -3.65 -1.62
CA GLU A 47 11.43 -2.77 -2.35
C GLU A 47 10.17 -3.52 -2.78
N VAL A 48 9.06 -2.79 -2.81
CA VAL A 48 7.83 -3.29 -3.38
C VAL A 48 7.97 -3.26 -4.90
N GLU A 49 7.71 -4.39 -5.54
CA GLU A 49 7.86 -4.57 -6.98
C GLU A 49 6.87 -5.60 -7.52
N PHE A 50 6.71 -5.64 -8.84
CA PHE A 50 5.99 -6.74 -9.47
C PHE A 50 6.77 -8.05 -9.29
N SER A 51 6.09 -9.10 -8.81
CA SER A 51 6.69 -10.42 -8.62
C SER A 51 6.43 -11.35 -9.80
N ALA A 52 5.16 -11.53 -10.17
CA ALA A 52 4.77 -12.36 -11.30
C ALA A 52 3.45 -11.82 -11.89
N GLY A 53 3.49 -11.42 -13.15
CA GLY A 53 2.28 -10.92 -13.84
C GLY A 53 1.76 -9.62 -13.24
N ASP A 54 0.68 -9.71 -12.49
CA ASP A 54 -0.02 -8.60 -11.81
C ASP A 54 0.10 -8.65 -10.28
N GLU A 55 0.89 -9.57 -9.75
CA GLU A 55 1.18 -9.66 -8.32
C GLU A 55 2.33 -8.73 -7.94
N ILE A 56 2.20 -8.03 -6.83
CA ILE A 56 3.14 -7.07 -6.27
C ILE A 56 3.56 -7.56 -4.88
N GLN A 57 4.84 -7.46 -4.54
CA GLN A 57 5.38 -7.94 -3.28
C GLN A 57 6.48 -7.04 -2.73
N GLY A 58 6.54 -6.88 -1.40
CA GLY A 58 7.62 -6.17 -0.71
C GLY A 58 7.77 -6.60 0.75
N LEU A 59 8.96 -6.34 1.31
CA LEU A 59 9.31 -6.68 2.70
C LEU A 59 9.51 -5.41 3.54
N PHE A 60 8.86 -5.38 4.70
CA PHE A 60 8.82 -4.24 5.61
C PHE A 60 9.38 -4.58 7.00
N THR A 61 9.80 -3.55 7.72
CA THR A 61 10.27 -3.68 9.11
C THR A 61 9.17 -4.01 10.10
N SER A 62 7.90 -3.70 9.77
CA SER A 62 6.75 -3.90 10.66
C SER A 62 5.44 -4.10 9.89
N PRO A 63 4.44 -4.75 10.51
CA PRO A 63 3.11 -4.89 9.92
C PRO A 63 2.37 -3.54 9.76
N HIS A 64 2.68 -2.56 10.61
CA HIS A 64 2.20 -1.18 10.50
C HIS A 64 2.56 -0.56 9.15
N SER A 65 3.85 -0.59 8.81
CA SER A 65 4.36 -0.04 7.55
C SER A 65 3.75 -0.74 6.34
N ALA A 66 3.63 -2.07 6.40
CA ALA A 66 3.01 -2.86 5.34
C ALA A 66 1.53 -2.49 5.15
N TYR A 67 0.78 -2.33 6.24
CA TYR A 67 -0.64 -1.94 6.18
C TYR A 67 -0.83 -0.50 5.68
N LEU A 68 -0.01 0.46 6.14
CA LEU A 68 -0.05 1.84 5.67
C LEU A 68 0.29 1.92 4.17
N TYR A 69 1.29 1.17 3.72
CA TYR A 69 1.62 1.08 2.29
C TYR A 69 0.43 0.55 1.48
N TYR A 70 -0.17 -0.57 1.90
CA TYR A 70 -1.38 -1.11 1.29
C TYR A 70 -2.49 -0.07 1.22
N ARG A 71 -2.74 0.64 2.32
CA ARG A 71 -3.80 1.63 2.42
C ARG A 71 -3.59 2.80 1.46
N LEU A 72 -2.40 3.42 1.45
CA LEU A 72 -2.08 4.50 0.52
C LEU A 72 -2.14 4.02 -0.93
N PHE A 73 -1.57 2.85 -1.21
CA PHE A 73 -1.60 2.26 -2.54
C PHE A 73 -3.04 2.06 -3.03
N SER A 74 -3.92 1.47 -2.20
CA SER A 74 -5.31 1.22 -2.56
C SER A 74 -6.10 2.51 -2.84
N ILE A 75 -5.80 3.60 -2.11
CA ILE A 75 -6.43 4.90 -2.32
C ILE A 75 -5.92 5.54 -3.62
N ILE A 76 -4.62 5.47 -3.89
CA ILE A 76 -4.01 6.04 -5.10
C ILE A 76 -4.56 5.39 -6.37
N ILE A 77 -4.66 4.07 -6.39
CA ILE A 77 -5.13 3.33 -7.58
C ILE A 77 -6.65 3.21 -7.69
N PHE A 78 -7.41 3.79 -6.73
CA PHE A 78 -8.88 3.77 -6.80
C PHE A 78 -9.39 4.30 -8.15
N PRO A 79 -10.34 3.67 -8.83
CA PRO A 79 -11.28 2.64 -8.36
C PRO A 79 -10.84 1.18 -8.60
N ILE A 80 -9.58 0.92 -8.84
CA ILE A 80 -9.11 -0.44 -9.09
C ILE A 80 -9.13 -1.24 -7.78
N GLU A 81 -9.82 -2.36 -7.81
CA GLU A 81 -9.90 -3.24 -6.67
C GLU A 81 -8.71 -4.20 -6.61
N ILE A 82 -8.26 -4.47 -5.40
CA ILE A 82 -7.13 -5.37 -5.12
C ILE A 82 -7.48 -6.39 -4.04
N HIS A 83 -6.80 -7.54 -4.10
CA HIS A 83 -6.67 -8.44 -2.95
C HIS A 83 -5.27 -8.28 -2.35
N SER A 84 -5.16 -8.39 -1.04
CA SER A 84 -3.88 -8.26 -0.36
C SER A 84 -3.73 -9.24 0.79
N GLY A 85 -2.49 -9.66 1.02
CA GLY A 85 -2.09 -10.44 2.17
C GLY A 85 -0.91 -9.79 2.88
N ILE A 86 -1.02 -9.64 4.20
CA ILE A 86 0.04 -9.15 5.05
C ILE A 86 0.49 -10.30 5.95
N GLY A 87 1.72 -10.76 5.77
CA GLY A 87 2.34 -11.76 6.62
C GLY A 87 3.23 -11.11 7.68
N TYR A 88 3.30 -11.72 8.86
CA TYR A 88 4.25 -11.34 9.91
C TYR A 88 4.97 -12.59 10.41
N GLY A 89 6.29 -12.51 10.54
CA GLY A 89 7.13 -13.63 10.95
C GLY A 89 8.60 -13.39 10.73
N THR A 90 9.38 -14.47 10.71
CA THR A 90 10.84 -14.45 10.51
C THR A 90 11.19 -14.39 9.02
N TRP A 91 12.28 -13.71 8.71
CA TRP A 91 12.92 -13.70 7.40
C TRP A 91 14.16 -14.59 7.51
N ASP A 92 14.08 -15.81 6.95
CA ASP A 92 15.02 -16.88 7.23
C ASP A 92 16.08 -17.02 6.14
N ILE A 93 15.69 -16.85 4.86
CA ILE A 93 16.62 -16.87 3.72
C ILE A 93 16.81 -15.44 3.23
N VAL A 94 18.01 -14.91 3.45
CA VAL A 94 18.39 -13.53 3.13
C VAL A 94 19.32 -13.53 1.92
N MET A 95 18.84 -13.00 0.80
CA MET A 95 19.62 -12.77 -0.41
C MET A 95 19.75 -11.26 -0.61
N ASP A 96 20.89 -10.68 -0.20
CA ASP A 96 21.03 -9.23 -0.07
C ASP A 96 20.81 -8.45 -1.37
N ASN A 97 21.31 -8.97 -2.49
CA ASN A 97 21.23 -8.30 -3.80
C ASN A 97 20.03 -8.71 -4.63
N GLU A 98 19.18 -9.59 -4.11
CA GLU A 98 18.01 -10.09 -4.82
C GLU A 98 16.73 -9.40 -4.35
N SER A 99 15.71 -9.45 -5.19
CA SER A 99 14.40 -8.86 -4.94
C SER A 99 13.64 -9.55 -3.82
N SER A 100 12.49 -9.00 -3.44
CA SER A 100 11.60 -9.59 -2.44
C SER A 100 11.16 -11.01 -2.83
N THR A 101 11.11 -11.33 -4.11
CA THR A 101 10.63 -12.63 -4.63
C THR A 101 11.62 -13.77 -4.44
N ALA A 102 12.90 -13.47 -4.29
CA ALA A 102 13.96 -14.46 -4.06
C ALA A 102 14.19 -14.77 -2.57
N GLN A 103 13.49 -14.09 -1.69
CA GLN A 103 13.60 -14.25 -0.24
C GLN A 103 12.65 -15.33 0.26
N ASP A 104 12.92 -15.90 1.46
CA ASP A 104 12.03 -16.88 2.08
C ASP A 104 12.03 -16.77 3.61
N GLY A 105 11.00 -17.35 4.23
CA GLY A 105 10.78 -17.37 5.66
C GLY A 105 9.30 -17.45 6.04
N THR A 106 9.04 -17.64 7.34
CA THR A 106 7.65 -17.73 7.82
C THR A 106 6.82 -16.50 7.46
N VAL A 107 7.45 -15.33 7.34
CA VAL A 107 6.82 -14.09 6.93
C VAL A 107 6.21 -14.18 5.52
N TYR A 108 6.91 -14.82 4.58
CA TYR A 108 6.43 -15.01 3.19
C TYR A 108 5.32 -16.05 3.11
N HIS A 109 5.45 -17.16 3.84
CA HIS A 109 4.42 -18.19 3.91
C HIS A 109 3.12 -17.63 4.52
N ASN A 110 3.23 -16.80 5.56
CA ASN A 110 2.09 -16.15 6.18
C ASN A 110 1.41 -15.14 5.23
N ALA A 111 2.19 -14.35 4.47
CA ALA A 111 1.65 -13.43 3.48
C ALA A 111 0.96 -14.17 2.33
N ARG A 112 1.55 -15.23 1.83
CA ARG A 112 0.95 -16.08 0.78
C ARG A 112 -0.38 -16.68 1.25
N LYS A 113 -0.42 -17.23 2.45
CA LYS A 113 -1.65 -17.75 3.03
C LYS A 113 -2.72 -16.67 3.15
N ALA A 114 -2.35 -15.48 3.63
CA ALA A 114 -3.27 -14.37 3.79
C ALA A 114 -3.88 -13.93 2.45
N ILE A 115 -3.07 -13.74 1.40
CA ILE A 115 -3.58 -13.32 0.09
C ILE A 115 -4.42 -14.40 -0.59
N ASP A 116 -4.04 -15.67 -0.46
CA ASP A 116 -4.80 -16.77 -1.03
C ASP A 116 -6.17 -16.94 -0.38
N GLU A 117 -6.28 -16.67 0.91
CA GLU A 117 -7.57 -16.62 1.63
C GLU A 117 -8.38 -15.37 1.24
N ALA A 118 -7.74 -14.21 1.11
CA ALA A 118 -8.41 -12.98 0.66
C ALA A 118 -9.00 -13.14 -0.76
N LYS A 119 -8.28 -13.79 -1.69
CA LYS A 119 -8.76 -14.07 -3.05
C LYS A 119 -9.99 -14.98 -3.08
N LYS A 120 -10.16 -15.86 -2.12
CA LYS A 120 -11.32 -16.77 -2.00
C LYS A 120 -12.52 -16.13 -1.32
N SER A 121 -12.29 -15.03 -0.59
CA SER A 121 -13.33 -14.35 0.18
C SER A 121 -14.09 -13.36 -0.69
N LEU A 122 -15.40 -13.29 -0.49
CA LEU A 122 -16.23 -12.20 -1.02
C LEU A 122 -16.25 -10.96 -0.12
N GLU A 123 -15.83 -11.13 1.13
CA GLU A 123 -15.95 -10.10 2.18
C GLU A 123 -14.61 -9.38 2.45
N TYR A 124 -13.49 -10.09 2.29
CA TYR A 124 -12.17 -9.57 2.66
C TYR A 124 -11.35 -9.21 1.42
N SER A 125 -10.94 -7.95 1.32
CA SER A 125 -9.97 -7.51 0.31
C SER A 125 -8.52 -7.60 0.81
N VAL A 126 -8.30 -7.56 2.13
CA VAL A 126 -6.98 -7.73 2.75
C VAL A 126 -7.10 -8.58 4.01
N LEU A 127 -6.13 -9.46 4.21
CA LEU A 127 -6.00 -10.28 5.42
C LEU A 127 -4.57 -10.19 5.97
N PHE A 128 -4.49 -10.23 7.29
CA PHE A 128 -3.24 -10.32 8.07
C PHE A 128 -3.08 -11.72 8.63
N TYR A 129 -1.85 -12.24 8.58
CA TYR A 129 -1.54 -13.55 9.14
C TYR A 129 -0.18 -13.55 9.86
N SER A 130 -0.16 -13.98 11.12
CA SER A 130 1.04 -14.14 11.94
C SER A 130 1.14 -15.51 12.60
N SER A 131 0.19 -16.40 12.30
CA SER A 131 0.01 -17.69 12.97
C SER A 131 -0.33 -17.53 14.47
N ASN A 132 -0.88 -16.39 14.87
CA ASN A 132 -1.29 -16.10 16.24
C ASN A 132 -2.82 -16.09 16.36
N LYS A 133 -3.33 -16.50 17.51
CA LYS A 133 -4.78 -16.48 17.80
C LYS A 133 -5.43 -15.09 17.71
N ASN A 134 -4.62 -14.03 17.84
CA ASN A 134 -5.09 -12.64 17.75
C ASN A 134 -5.31 -12.18 16.30
N ASP A 135 -4.88 -12.95 15.30
CA ASP A 135 -5.07 -12.62 13.87
C ASP A 135 -6.56 -12.41 13.54
N LEU A 136 -7.45 -13.17 14.17
CA LEU A 136 -8.89 -13.01 13.99
C LEU A 136 -9.38 -11.60 14.39
N ILE A 137 -8.91 -11.08 15.53
CA ILE A 137 -9.27 -9.76 16.00
C ILE A 137 -8.74 -8.68 15.07
N ILE A 138 -7.47 -8.80 14.68
CA ILE A 138 -6.82 -7.87 13.74
C ILE A 138 -7.59 -7.84 12.42
N ASN A 139 -7.91 -9.00 11.86
CA ASN A 139 -8.66 -9.10 10.60
C ASN A 139 -10.07 -8.53 10.71
N SER A 140 -10.74 -8.71 11.84
CA SER A 140 -12.06 -8.11 12.07
C SER A 140 -12.01 -6.58 12.09
N LEU A 141 -10.98 -5.99 12.71
CA LEU A 141 -10.76 -4.54 12.72
C LEU A 141 -10.42 -4.02 11.31
N ILE A 142 -9.48 -4.67 10.62
CA ILE A 142 -9.11 -4.31 9.24
C ILE A 142 -10.33 -4.37 8.33
N ASN A 143 -11.14 -5.43 8.43
CA ASN A 143 -12.34 -5.58 7.63
C ASN A 143 -13.37 -4.48 7.90
N SER A 144 -13.57 -4.11 9.17
CA SER A 144 -14.46 -3.02 9.54
C SER A 144 -14.00 -1.69 8.91
N CYS A 145 -12.70 -1.40 8.93
CA CYS A 145 -12.14 -0.22 8.27
C CYS A 145 -12.34 -0.27 6.75
N ASN A 146 -12.12 -1.42 6.11
CA ASN A 146 -12.28 -1.59 4.67
C ASN A 146 -13.75 -1.45 4.23
N LEU A 147 -14.69 -1.99 4.99
CA LEU A 147 -16.13 -1.83 4.70
C LEU A 147 -16.56 -0.35 4.74
N LEU A 148 -15.99 0.45 5.65
CA LEU A 148 -16.21 1.89 5.68
C LEU A 148 -15.55 2.58 4.48
N ALA A 149 -14.31 2.24 4.16
CA ALA A 149 -13.58 2.79 3.02
C ALA A 149 -14.28 2.47 1.69
N PHE A 150 -14.81 1.27 1.53
CA PHE A 150 -15.53 0.85 0.32
C PHE A 150 -16.81 1.65 0.06
N LYS A 151 -17.41 2.22 1.10
CA LYS A 151 -18.61 3.08 0.99
C LYS A 151 -18.28 4.54 0.73
N GLN A 152 -17.00 4.92 0.72
CA GLN A 152 -16.59 6.30 0.48
C GLN A 152 -16.83 6.72 -0.97
N SER A 153 -17.30 7.95 -1.14
CA SER A 153 -17.32 8.59 -2.45
C SER A 153 -15.88 8.91 -2.92
N LYS A 154 -15.71 9.17 -4.22
CA LYS A 154 -14.40 9.64 -4.75
C LYS A 154 -13.86 10.84 -3.98
N TYR A 155 -14.72 11.80 -3.63
CA TYR A 155 -14.35 12.98 -2.85
C TYR A 155 -13.81 12.61 -1.46
N GLN A 156 -14.52 11.72 -0.74
CA GLN A 156 -14.09 11.25 0.57
C GLN A 156 -12.77 10.48 0.51
N ASN A 157 -12.59 9.67 -0.54
CA ASN A 157 -11.35 8.93 -0.76
C ASN A 157 -10.16 9.88 -0.99
N ASN A 158 -10.34 10.93 -1.79
CA ASN A 158 -9.33 11.95 -2.02
C ASN A 158 -9.00 12.74 -0.74
N LEU A 159 -10.02 13.09 0.05
CA LEU A 159 -9.82 13.76 1.33
C LEU A 159 -9.04 12.87 2.30
N MET A 160 -9.34 11.58 2.34
CA MET A 160 -8.59 10.61 3.14
C MET A 160 -7.13 10.52 2.72
N LEU A 161 -6.86 10.46 1.39
CA LEU A 161 -5.48 10.46 0.88
C LEU A 161 -4.72 11.72 1.32
N LEU A 162 -5.33 12.89 1.20
CA LEU A 162 -4.73 14.15 1.64
C LEU A 162 -4.47 14.15 3.14
N THR A 163 -5.44 13.68 3.92
CA THR A 163 -5.29 13.60 5.38
C THR A 163 -4.13 12.68 5.74
N GLU A 164 -4.00 11.53 5.10
CA GLU A 164 -2.89 10.59 5.35
C GLU A 164 -1.51 11.16 4.93
N ILE A 165 -1.48 12.01 3.91
CA ILE A 165 -0.23 12.66 3.47
C ILE A 165 0.16 13.81 4.39
N LEU A 166 -0.80 14.65 4.79
CA LEU A 166 -0.54 15.83 5.64
C LEU A 166 -0.40 15.46 7.12
N TYR A 167 -1.17 14.48 7.57
CA TYR A 167 -1.24 14.03 8.97
C TYR A 167 -1.19 12.50 9.03
N PRO A 168 -0.04 11.90 8.67
CA PRO A 168 0.06 10.44 8.65
C PRO A 168 -0.16 9.86 10.03
N ILE A 169 -1.07 8.89 10.14
CA ILE A 169 -1.34 8.15 11.38
C ILE A 169 -0.20 7.15 11.59
N VAL A 170 0.94 7.63 12.03
CA VAL A 170 2.12 6.82 12.34
C VAL A 170 2.55 7.09 13.78
N TYR A 171 2.90 6.03 14.50
CA TYR A 171 3.45 6.15 15.85
C TYR A 171 4.94 6.54 15.86
N ASP A 172 5.60 6.36 14.74
CA ASP A 172 7.02 6.62 14.57
C ASP A 172 7.22 7.46 13.31
N ASN A 173 7.64 8.70 13.50
CA ASN A 173 7.91 9.66 12.43
C ASN A 173 9.02 9.20 11.46
N THR A 174 9.78 8.15 11.81
CA THR A 174 10.81 7.58 10.94
C THR A 174 10.26 6.64 9.87
N ILE A 175 8.96 6.29 9.90
CA ILE A 175 8.34 5.36 8.94
C ILE A 175 8.27 5.99 7.55
N LEU A 176 7.95 7.28 7.46
CA LEU A 176 7.73 8.00 6.21
C LEU A 176 8.82 9.04 5.96
N GLU A 177 9.23 9.16 4.70
CA GLU A 177 10.15 10.21 4.25
C GLU A 177 9.37 11.47 3.87
N THR A 178 9.60 12.57 4.59
CA THR A 178 8.85 13.83 4.42
C THR A 178 9.02 14.44 3.03
N GLU A 179 10.23 14.43 2.48
CA GLU A 179 10.47 14.96 1.13
C GLU A 179 9.72 14.16 0.06
N ALA A 180 9.64 12.85 0.22
CA ALA A 180 8.92 11.97 -0.70
C ALA A 180 7.39 12.16 -0.62
N LEU A 181 6.85 12.65 0.49
CA LEU A 181 5.43 13.00 0.58
C LEU A 181 5.07 14.18 -0.32
N LYS A 182 5.99 15.15 -0.50
CA LYS A 182 5.80 16.25 -1.47
C LYS A 182 5.76 15.72 -2.90
N GLU A 183 6.72 14.84 -3.26
CA GLU A 183 6.73 14.18 -4.58
C GLU A 183 5.44 13.36 -4.80
N LEU A 184 4.92 12.71 -3.77
CA LEU A 184 3.66 11.97 -3.86
C LEU A 184 2.48 12.89 -4.19
N LEU A 185 2.40 14.07 -3.61
CA LEU A 185 1.35 15.05 -3.93
C LEU A 185 1.45 15.54 -5.37
N GLU A 186 2.65 15.86 -5.85
CA GLU A 186 2.89 16.25 -7.24
C GLU A 186 2.50 15.13 -8.21
N PHE A 187 2.85 13.90 -7.88
CA PHE A 187 2.47 12.71 -8.65
C PHE A 187 0.95 12.55 -8.74
N ILE A 188 0.24 12.65 -7.63
CA ILE A 188 -1.23 12.55 -7.59
C ILE A 188 -1.87 13.65 -8.43
N GLN A 189 -1.34 14.87 -8.39
CA GLN A 189 -1.83 15.99 -9.21
C GLN A 189 -1.58 15.76 -10.70
N PHE A 190 -0.45 15.14 -11.07
CA PHE A 190 -0.12 14.80 -12.46
C PHE A 190 -1.04 13.70 -12.99
N GLU A 191 -1.14 12.58 -12.30
CA GLU A 191 -2.02 11.45 -12.68
C GLU A 191 -3.48 11.89 -12.82
N LYS A 192 -3.90 12.84 -12.01
CA LYS A 192 -5.21 13.48 -12.10
C LYS A 192 -5.43 14.24 -13.40
N LYS A 193 -4.44 15.03 -13.87
CA LYS A 193 -4.54 15.78 -15.13
C LYS A 193 -4.64 14.87 -16.34
N GLU A 194 -3.95 13.73 -16.30
CA GLU A 194 -3.94 12.75 -17.38
C GLU A 194 -5.16 11.80 -17.38
N ASN A 195 -6.11 11.94 -16.42
CA ASN A 195 -7.31 11.08 -16.28
C ASN A 195 -7.01 9.57 -16.21
N LEU A 196 -5.85 9.18 -15.69
CA LEU A 196 -5.42 7.79 -15.74
C LEU A 196 -6.07 6.94 -14.64
N ILE A 197 -6.12 7.45 -13.41
CA ILE A 197 -6.69 6.72 -12.26
C ILE A 197 -7.55 7.62 -11.38
N LEU A 198 -7.13 8.85 -11.14
CA LEU A 198 -7.78 9.77 -10.20
C LEU A 198 -8.54 10.89 -10.94
N ASP A 199 -9.84 10.71 -11.14
CA ASP A 199 -10.73 11.79 -11.56
C ASP A 199 -11.09 12.66 -10.33
N THR A 200 -10.24 13.61 -10.02
CA THR A 200 -10.42 14.47 -8.84
C THR A 200 -10.46 15.95 -9.22
N ASN A 201 -11.48 16.68 -8.75
CA ASN A 201 -11.59 18.14 -8.90
C ASN A 201 -10.86 18.91 -7.77
N PHE A 202 -9.84 18.31 -7.18
CA PHE A 202 -9.15 18.89 -6.04
C PHE A 202 -7.79 19.46 -6.47
N SER A 203 -7.54 20.74 -6.27
CA SER A 203 -6.23 21.36 -6.44
C SER A 203 -5.69 21.77 -5.07
N ILE A 204 -4.51 21.27 -4.71
CA ILE A 204 -3.78 21.75 -3.54
C ILE A 204 -2.55 22.47 -4.06
N GLU A 205 -2.34 23.68 -3.55
CA GLU A 205 -1.12 24.42 -3.79
C GLU A 205 0.00 23.82 -2.92
N PRO A 206 1.15 23.41 -3.50
CA PRO A 206 2.26 22.84 -2.73
C PRO A 206 2.74 23.74 -1.57
N THR A 207 2.57 25.05 -1.71
CA THR A 207 2.91 26.06 -0.69
C THR A 207 2.09 25.97 0.59
N GLN A 208 0.92 25.32 0.58
CA GLN A 208 0.11 25.12 1.80
C GLN A 208 0.68 24.02 2.70
N ILE A 209 1.39 23.05 2.12
CA ILE A 209 1.97 21.93 2.87
C ILE A 209 3.14 22.40 3.74
N GLU A 210 3.94 23.38 3.25
CA GLU A 210 5.08 23.90 4.00
C GLU A 210 4.67 24.68 5.27
N LYS A 211 3.45 25.22 5.30
CA LYS A 211 2.98 26.01 6.43
C LYS A 211 2.31 25.21 7.55
N GLU A 212 1.74 24.05 7.24
CA GLU A 212 0.93 23.31 8.22
C GLU A 212 1.62 22.05 8.79
N SER A 213 2.65 21.52 8.13
CA SER A 213 3.36 20.33 8.59
C SER A 213 4.27 20.53 9.81
N PHE A 214 4.38 21.77 10.33
CA PHE A 214 5.29 22.11 11.44
C PHE A 214 4.62 22.31 12.81
N TYR A 215 3.31 22.08 12.95
CA TYR A 215 2.62 22.31 14.22
C TYR A 215 2.02 21.03 14.83
N ILE A 216 2.78 19.93 14.84
CA ILE A 216 2.52 18.85 15.80
C ILE A 216 3.75 18.75 16.70
N THR A 217 3.88 19.73 17.59
CA THR A 217 4.71 19.62 18.78
C THR A 217 3.83 19.84 20.00
N GLU A 218 3.92 18.85 20.90
CA GLU A 218 3.38 18.73 22.26
C GLU A 218 1.94 18.21 22.37
#